data_e024149dca44607dd9a91e50637e9a60
#
_entry.id   e024149dca44607dd9a91e50637e9a60
#
_cell.length_a   1.000
_cell.length_b   1.000
_cell.length_c   1.000
_cell.angle_alpha   90.00
_cell.angle_beta   90.00
_cell.angle_gamma   90.00
#
_symmetry.space_group_name_H-M   'P 1'
#
loop_
_entity.id
_entity.type
_entity.pdbx_description
1 polymer ?
#
loop_
_entity_poly.entity_id
_entity_poly.type
_entity_poly.pdbx_seq_one_letter_code
_entity_poly.pdbx_strand_id
1 'polypeptide(L)'
;LKKEDVHLDEQYFDVIASKTENGLRKVPIADKLLPFYKAWFDGSECEYLLHTPDQKHFDYRNYFDSYFTPLMEQLGFDHTPHDTRHTCITKLTEAHVDQTMIKKIVGHSGAMTLTERVYTHLDIETLVEAINKIT
;
A
#
# COMPACT_ATOMS: atom_id res chain seq x y z
N LEU A 1 -4.74 8.23 -3.70
CA LEU A 1 -5.59 7.68 -2.65
C LEU A 1 -6.45 8.79 -2.07
N LYS A 2 -7.78 8.61 -2.09
CA LYS A 2 -8.73 9.54 -1.49
C LYS A 2 -8.93 9.21 -0.01
N LYS A 3 -9.31 10.21 0.77
CA LYS A 3 -9.61 10.03 2.20
C LYS A 3 -10.83 9.11 2.42
N GLU A 4 -11.81 9.16 1.52
CA GLU A 4 -13.00 8.31 1.58
C GLU A 4 -12.70 6.80 1.43
N ASP A 5 -11.56 6.46 0.80
CA ASP A 5 -11.11 5.08 0.61
C ASP A 5 -10.26 4.57 1.79
N VAL A 6 -10.02 5.39 2.82
CA VAL A 6 -9.14 5.07 3.96
C VAL A 6 -9.96 4.82 5.22
N HIS A 7 -9.86 3.63 5.78
CA HIS A 7 -10.59 3.15 6.94
C HIS A 7 -9.64 2.97 8.11
N LEU A 8 -9.36 4.08 8.83
CA LEU A 8 -8.35 4.10 9.90
C LEU A 8 -8.71 3.20 11.09
N ASP A 9 -9.99 3.08 11.42
CA ASP A 9 -10.46 2.25 12.54
C ASP A 9 -10.30 0.75 12.26
N GLU A 10 -10.43 0.35 10.98
CA GLU A 10 -10.26 -1.02 10.50
C GLU A 10 -8.86 -1.27 9.92
N GLN A 11 -7.99 -0.26 9.89
CA GLN A 11 -6.59 -0.32 9.46
C GLN A 11 -6.39 -0.81 8.02
N TYR A 12 -7.16 -0.29 7.07
CA TYR A 12 -6.95 -0.57 5.65
C TYR A 12 -7.35 0.61 4.77
N PHE A 13 -6.98 0.51 3.50
CA PHE A 13 -7.53 1.36 2.45
C PHE A 13 -7.91 0.54 1.22
N ASP A 14 -8.89 1.03 0.48
CA ASP A 14 -9.35 0.43 -0.76
C ASP A 14 -8.55 0.96 -1.96
N VAL A 15 -8.09 0.05 -2.80
CA VAL A 15 -7.63 0.36 -4.15
C VAL A 15 -8.79 0.13 -5.11
N ILE A 16 -9.51 1.20 -5.47
CA ILE A 16 -10.75 1.16 -6.25
C ILE A 16 -10.55 1.30 -7.76
N ALA A 17 -9.34 1.67 -8.19
CA ALA A 17 -9.01 1.81 -9.61
C ALA A 17 -7.64 1.18 -9.89
N SER A 18 -7.60 0.27 -10.85
CA SER A 18 -6.38 -0.40 -11.30
C SER A 18 -6.51 -0.79 -12.77
N LYS A 19 -5.36 -0.96 -13.44
CA LYS A 19 -5.29 -1.45 -14.82
C LYS A 19 -5.79 -2.89 -14.98
N THR A 20 -5.86 -3.65 -13.88
CA THR A 20 -6.30 -5.05 -13.84
C THR A 20 -7.24 -5.29 -12.67
N GLU A 21 -8.15 -6.26 -12.79
CA GLU A 21 -9.07 -6.65 -11.69
C GLU A 21 -8.32 -7.06 -10.42
N ASN A 22 -7.16 -7.71 -10.55
CA ASN A 22 -6.33 -8.10 -9.41
C ASN A 22 -5.69 -6.90 -8.69
N GLY A 23 -5.73 -5.72 -9.27
CA GLY A 23 -5.31 -4.49 -8.62
C GLY A 23 -6.34 -3.93 -7.65
N LEU A 24 -7.62 -4.27 -7.82
CA LEU A 24 -8.70 -3.86 -6.91
C LEU A 24 -8.62 -4.71 -5.65
N ARG A 25 -8.36 -4.08 -4.52
CA ARG A 25 -8.13 -4.80 -3.26
C ARG A 25 -8.17 -3.91 -2.05
N LYS A 26 -8.31 -4.52 -0.88
CA LYS A 26 -8.03 -3.91 0.42
C LYS A 26 -6.55 -4.06 0.75
N VAL A 27 -5.90 -2.98 1.13
CA VAL A 27 -4.50 -2.97 1.54
C VAL A 27 -4.45 -2.68 3.04
N PRO A 28 -3.93 -3.61 3.87
CA PRO A 28 -3.85 -3.40 5.31
C PRO A 28 -2.81 -2.34 5.66
N ILE A 29 -3.08 -1.58 6.71
CA ILE A 29 -2.17 -0.57 7.28
C ILE A 29 -1.54 -1.18 8.53
N ALA A 30 -0.22 -1.35 8.54
CA ALA A 30 0.49 -1.83 9.71
C ALA A 30 0.38 -0.83 10.88
N ASP A 31 0.36 -1.34 12.12
CA ASP A 31 0.25 -0.53 13.35
C ASP A 31 1.27 0.60 13.39
N LYS A 32 2.50 0.32 12.96
CA LYS A 32 3.60 1.29 12.89
C LYS A 32 3.32 2.48 11.96
N LEU A 33 2.50 2.27 10.93
CA LEU A 33 2.16 3.29 9.93
C LEU A 33 0.90 4.07 10.31
N LEU A 34 0.08 3.54 11.19
CA LEU A 34 -1.21 4.14 11.55
C LEU A 34 -1.09 5.59 12.05
N PRO A 35 -0.10 5.97 12.89
CA PRO A 35 0.09 7.36 13.29
C PRO A 35 0.35 8.31 12.12
N PHE A 36 1.11 7.86 11.11
CA PHE A 36 1.39 8.65 9.90
C PHE A 36 0.13 8.83 9.06
N TYR A 37 -0.65 7.77 8.86
CA TYR A 37 -1.92 7.85 8.14
C TYR A 37 -2.90 8.78 8.83
N LYS A 38 -3.00 8.75 10.17
CA LYS A 38 -3.81 9.69 10.94
C LYS A 38 -3.35 11.14 10.77
N ALA A 39 -2.04 11.40 10.88
CA ALA A 39 -1.49 12.73 10.70
C ALA A 39 -1.76 13.28 9.29
N TRP A 40 -1.60 12.46 8.26
CA TRP A 40 -1.93 12.86 6.88
C TRP A 40 -3.42 13.08 6.67
N PHE A 41 -4.25 12.23 7.27
CA PHE A 41 -5.71 12.33 7.18
C PHE A 41 -6.22 13.65 7.80
N ASP A 42 -5.73 13.98 8.98
CA ASP A 42 -6.10 15.18 9.72
C ASP A 42 -5.50 16.45 9.11
N GLY A 43 -4.28 16.37 8.58
CA GLY A 43 -3.57 17.50 7.96
C GLY A 43 -4.00 17.84 6.54
N SER A 44 -4.76 16.94 5.87
CA SER A 44 -5.25 17.19 4.52
C SER A 44 -6.58 17.95 4.54
N GLU A 45 -6.63 19.10 3.89
CA GLU A 45 -7.84 19.92 3.71
C GLU A 45 -8.60 19.57 2.42
N CYS A 46 -8.04 18.71 1.56
CA CYS A 46 -8.66 18.25 0.32
C CYS A 46 -9.15 16.79 0.40
N GLU A 47 -9.68 16.28 -0.71
CA GLU A 47 -10.17 14.89 -0.78
C GLU A 47 -9.07 13.82 -0.79
N TYR A 48 -7.81 14.21 -0.99
CA TYR A 48 -6.67 13.27 -1.09
C TYR A 48 -5.93 13.15 0.23
N LEU A 49 -5.54 11.92 0.58
CA LEU A 49 -4.75 11.65 1.78
C LEU A 49 -3.36 12.30 1.69
N LEU A 50 -2.68 12.08 0.55
CA LEU A 50 -1.42 12.75 0.20
C LEU A 50 -1.68 13.69 -0.97
N HIS A 51 -1.20 14.91 -0.85
CA HIS A 51 -1.45 15.99 -1.79
C HIS A 51 -0.21 16.85 -1.99
N THR A 52 -0.21 17.62 -3.07
CA THR A 52 0.81 18.66 -3.30
C THR A 52 0.66 19.80 -2.28
N PRO A 53 1.67 20.70 -2.11
CA PRO A 53 1.56 21.83 -1.19
C PRO A 53 0.34 22.74 -1.45
N ASP A 54 -0.16 22.78 -2.70
CA ASP A 54 -1.36 23.53 -3.09
C ASP A 54 -2.65 22.68 -3.01
N GLN A 55 -2.66 21.61 -2.20
CA GLN A 55 -3.81 20.74 -1.90
C GLN A 55 -4.42 20.04 -3.12
N LYS A 56 -3.60 19.67 -4.12
CA LYS A 56 -4.03 18.96 -5.32
C LYS A 56 -3.52 17.54 -5.37
N HIS A 57 -4.12 16.75 -6.23
CA HIS A 57 -3.69 15.39 -6.54
C HIS A 57 -2.23 15.36 -7.06
N PHE A 58 -1.42 14.44 -6.55
CA PHE A 58 -0.12 14.16 -7.14
C PHE A 58 -0.29 13.46 -8.48
N ASP A 59 0.31 14.02 -9.52
CA ASP A 59 0.67 13.26 -10.72
C ASP A 59 1.89 12.38 -10.42
N TYR A 60 1.89 11.14 -10.93
CA TYR A 60 2.99 10.19 -10.65
C TYR A 60 4.34 10.73 -11.09
N ARG A 61 4.40 11.35 -12.27
CA ARG A 61 5.64 11.89 -12.82
C ARG A 61 6.15 13.06 -11.99
N ASN A 62 5.26 13.96 -11.58
CA ASN A 62 5.63 15.04 -10.68
C ASN A 62 6.15 14.52 -9.32
N TYR A 63 5.45 13.53 -8.74
CA TYR A 63 5.93 12.87 -7.51
C TYR A 63 7.30 12.24 -7.70
N PHE A 64 7.51 11.49 -8.78
CA PHE A 64 8.77 10.81 -9.06
C PHE A 64 9.92 11.79 -9.26
N ASP A 65 9.75 12.78 -10.14
CA ASP A 65 10.81 13.72 -10.52
C ASP A 65 11.11 14.76 -9.43
N SER A 66 10.10 15.25 -8.72
CA SER A 66 10.23 16.39 -7.80
C SER A 66 10.40 16.01 -6.34
N TYR A 67 10.05 14.79 -5.95
CA TYR A 67 10.09 14.36 -4.54
C TYR A 67 10.90 13.08 -4.36
N PHE A 68 10.57 12.01 -5.09
CA PHE A 68 11.19 10.71 -4.86
C PHE A 68 12.66 10.67 -5.31
N THR A 69 12.94 11.06 -6.55
CA THR A 69 14.31 11.05 -7.09
C THR A 69 15.26 11.93 -6.29
N PRO A 70 14.95 13.19 -5.97
CA PRO A 70 15.84 14.02 -5.14
C PRO A 70 16.09 13.44 -3.74
N LEU A 71 15.09 12.79 -3.14
CA LEU A 71 15.24 12.11 -1.86
C LEU A 71 16.20 10.92 -1.97
N MET A 72 16.08 10.10 -3.01
CA MET A 72 16.97 8.96 -3.26
C MET A 72 18.41 9.42 -3.48
N GLU A 73 18.62 10.47 -4.28
CA GLU A 73 19.92 11.09 -4.50
C GLU A 73 20.55 11.60 -3.20
N GLN A 74 19.77 12.31 -2.36
CA GLN A 74 20.21 12.82 -1.06
C GLN A 74 20.62 11.68 -0.11
N LEU A 75 19.92 10.55 -0.15
CA LEU A 75 20.20 9.38 0.68
C LEU A 75 21.27 8.45 0.09
N GLY A 76 21.72 8.69 -1.14
CA GLY A 76 22.67 7.83 -1.84
C GLY A 76 22.10 6.48 -2.24
N PHE A 77 20.79 6.40 -2.47
CA PHE A 77 20.10 5.20 -2.92
C PHE A 77 19.79 5.25 -4.41
N ASP A 78 19.91 4.11 -5.08
CA ASP A 78 19.51 3.91 -6.48
C ASP A 78 18.28 2.97 -6.51
N HIS A 79 17.14 3.51 -6.12
CA HIS A 79 15.87 2.78 -6.07
C HIS A 79 14.74 3.51 -6.77
N THR A 80 13.75 2.75 -7.19
CA THR A 80 12.48 3.25 -7.73
C THR A 80 11.33 3.01 -6.74
N PRO A 81 10.20 3.70 -6.85
CA PRO A 81 9.01 3.38 -6.04
C PRO A 81 8.57 1.92 -6.14
N HIS A 82 8.84 1.24 -7.28
CA HIS A 82 8.50 -0.17 -7.46
C HIS A 82 9.33 -1.10 -6.56
N ASP A 83 10.56 -0.72 -6.22
CA ASP A 83 11.45 -1.51 -5.35
C ASP A 83 10.92 -1.58 -3.91
N THR A 84 10.15 -0.60 -3.47
CA THR A 84 9.47 -0.64 -2.16
C THR A 84 8.49 -1.80 -2.07
N ARG A 85 7.82 -2.13 -3.20
CA ARG A 85 6.93 -3.29 -3.30
C ARG A 85 7.72 -4.60 -3.23
N HIS A 86 8.86 -4.70 -3.91
CA HIS A 86 9.74 -5.87 -3.81
C HIS A 86 10.25 -6.08 -2.39
N THR A 87 10.65 -5.01 -1.72
CA THR A 87 11.06 -5.04 -0.32
C THR A 87 9.94 -5.54 0.59
N CYS A 88 8.71 -5.09 0.39
CA CYS A 88 7.55 -5.56 1.15
C CYS A 88 7.34 -7.07 0.96
N ILE A 89 7.38 -7.56 -0.29
CA ILE A 89 7.24 -9.00 -0.60
C ILE A 89 8.34 -9.81 0.10
N THR A 90 9.60 -9.37 -0.01
CA THR A 90 10.73 -10.05 0.62
C THR A 90 10.53 -10.15 2.14
N LYS A 91 10.23 -9.05 2.79
CA LYS A 91 10.02 -9.02 4.25
C LYS A 91 8.84 -9.91 4.70
N LEU A 92 7.73 -9.92 3.98
CA LEU A 92 6.60 -10.80 4.26
C LEU A 92 6.97 -12.27 4.09
N THR A 93 7.76 -12.59 3.06
CA THR A 93 8.27 -13.96 2.82
C THR A 93 9.23 -14.40 3.94
N GLU A 94 10.15 -13.55 4.35
CA GLU A 94 11.07 -13.79 5.47
C GLU A 94 10.32 -13.99 6.81
N ALA A 95 9.23 -13.27 6.99
CA ALA A 95 8.33 -13.40 8.14
C ALA A 95 7.38 -14.62 8.05
N HIS A 96 7.58 -15.50 7.06
CA HIS A 96 6.77 -16.70 6.81
C HIS A 96 5.27 -16.43 6.66
N VAL A 97 4.90 -15.29 6.07
CA VAL A 97 3.52 -15.01 5.70
C VAL A 97 3.15 -15.87 4.49
N ASP A 98 1.92 -16.42 4.53
CA ASP A 98 1.41 -17.26 3.43
C ASP A 98 1.40 -16.50 2.09
N GLN A 99 1.77 -17.20 1.02
CA GLN A 99 1.91 -16.62 -0.32
C GLN A 99 0.59 -16.04 -0.86
N THR A 100 -0.55 -16.60 -0.48
CA THR A 100 -1.86 -16.10 -0.89
C THR A 100 -2.15 -14.75 -0.23
N MET A 101 -1.79 -14.60 1.05
CA MET A 101 -1.89 -13.32 1.78
C MET A 101 -0.97 -12.27 1.15
N ILE A 102 0.29 -12.64 0.86
CA ILE A 102 1.24 -11.74 0.20
C ILE A 102 0.67 -11.24 -1.13
N LYS A 103 0.20 -12.15 -1.99
CA LYS A 103 -0.41 -11.79 -3.29
C LYS A 103 -1.60 -10.84 -3.13
N LYS A 104 -2.44 -11.03 -2.11
CA LYS A 104 -3.57 -10.15 -1.82
C LYS A 104 -3.13 -8.76 -1.37
N ILE A 105 -2.21 -8.68 -0.42
CA ILE A 105 -1.69 -7.41 0.09
C ILE A 105 -1.07 -6.59 -1.04
N VAL A 106 -0.19 -7.21 -1.82
CA VAL A 106 0.57 -6.50 -2.85
C VAL A 106 -0.15 -6.40 -4.21
N GLY A 107 -1.22 -7.15 -4.45
CA GLY A 107 -1.97 -7.13 -5.71
C GLY A 107 -1.18 -7.74 -6.87
N HIS A 108 -0.55 -8.87 -6.69
CA HIS A 108 0.26 -9.51 -7.73
C HIS A 108 -0.62 -10.21 -8.77
N SER A 109 -0.35 -9.97 -10.06
CA SER A 109 -1.12 -10.48 -11.21
C SER A 109 -0.80 -11.93 -11.61
N GLY A 110 -0.03 -12.68 -10.81
CA GLY A 110 0.14 -14.11 -11.03
C GLY A 110 -1.20 -14.81 -10.91
N ALA A 111 -1.52 -15.70 -11.85
CA ALA A 111 -2.78 -16.43 -11.85
C ALA A 111 -3.04 -17.06 -10.48
N MET A 112 -4.03 -16.53 -9.76
CA MET A 112 -4.55 -17.21 -8.58
C MET A 112 -5.17 -18.52 -9.07
N THR A 113 -4.72 -19.64 -8.54
CA THR A 113 -5.33 -20.94 -8.81
C THR A 113 -6.79 -20.92 -8.36
N LEU A 114 -7.63 -21.80 -8.93
CA LEU A 114 -9.03 -21.95 -8.51
C LEU A 114 -9.14 -22.14 -6.99
N THR A 115 -8.22 -22.88 -6.39
CA THR A 115 -8.14 -23.12 -4.96
C THR A 115 -7.85 -21.81 -4.20
N GLU A 116 -6.92 -20.98 -4.67
CA GLU A 116 -6.63 -19.66 -4.07
C GLU A 116 -7.82 -18.71 -4.18
N ARG A 117 -8.65 -18.81 -5.22
CA ARG A 117 -9.89 -18.02 -5.36
C ARG A 117 -10.97 -18.45 -4.38
N VAL A 118 -11.11 -19.73 -4.09
CA VAL A 118 -12.12 -20.28 -3.18
C VAL A 118 -11.78 -19.96 -1.70
N TYR A 119 -10.49 -19.93 -1.33
CA TYR A 119 -10.03 -19.55 0.01
C TYR A 119 -9.96 -18.03 0.22
N THR A 120 -10.55 -17.20 -0.63
CA THR A 120 -10.34 -15.77 -0.72
C THR A 120 -11.22 -14.92 0.19
N HIS A 121 -11.89 -15.45 1.18
CA HIS A 121 -12.50 -14.67 2.25
C HIS A 121 -11.53 -14.47 3.43
N LEU A 122 -10.29 -14.03 3.12
CA LEU A 122 -9.43 -13.49 4.16
C LEU A 122 -10.04 -12.15 4.59
N ASP A 123 -10.46 -12.07 5.84
CA ASP A 123 -10.92 -10.82 6.43
C ASP A 123 -9.77 -9.82 6.58
N ILE A 124 -10.10 -8.58 6.79
CA ILE A 124 -9.08 -7.53 6.90
C ILE A 124 -8.21 -7.70 8.14
N GLU A 125 -8.74 -8.25 9.21
CA GLU A 125 -8.01 -8.50 10.46
C GLU A 125 -6.84 -9.45 10.22
N THR A 126 -7.07 -10.54 9.48
CA THR A 126 -6.01 -11.49 9.08
C THR A 126 -4.92 -10.82 8.22
N LEU A 127 -5.29 -9.90 7.34
CA LEU A 127 -4.31 -9.15 6.53
C LEU A 127 -3.53 -8.13 7.38
N VAL A 128 -4.17 -7.50 8.36
CA VAL A 128 -3.51 -6.60 9.33
C VAL A 128 -2.52 -7.38 10.19
N GLU A 129 -2.90 -8.54 10.70
CA GLU A 129 -1.98 -9.42 11.42
C GLU A 129 -0.77 -9.82 10.56
N ALA A 130 -1.01 -10.15 9.29
CA ALA A 130 0.05 -10.53 8.36
C ALA A 130 1.03 -9.39 8.11
N ILE A 131 0.56 -8.17 7.84
CA ILE A 131 1.44 -7.02 7.59
C ILE A 131 2.22 -6.60 8.83
N ASN A 132 1.67 -6.80 10.02
CA ASN A 132 2.35 -6.49 11.28
C ASN A 132 3.54 -7.42 11.60
N LYS A 133 3.67 -8.56 10.91
CA LYS A 133 4.83 -9.44 11.06
C LYS A 133 6.14 -8.85 10.54
N ILE A 134 6.09 -7.82 9.71
CA ILE A 134 7.28 -7.19 9.10
C ILE A 134 7.68 -5.85 9.73
N THR A 135 7.16 -5.54 10.88
CA THR A 135 7.43 -4.27 11.60
C THR A 135 8.65 -4.31 12.48
#